data_472bac9fbd1edaac9a7fe4373fc61228
#
_entry.id   472bac9fbd1edaac9a7fe4373fc61228
#
_cell.length_a   1.000
_cell.length_b   1.000
_cell.length_c   1.000
_cell.angle_alpha   90.00
_cell.angle_beta   90.00
_cell.angle_gamma   90.00
#
_symmetry.space_group_name_H-M   'P 1'
#
loop_
_entity.id
_entity.type
_entity.pdbx_description
1 polymer ?
#
loop_
_entity_poly.entity_id
_entity_poly.type
_entity_poly.pdbx_seq_one_letter_code
_entity_poly.pdbx_strand_id
1 'polypeptide(L)'
;LAKYPDVNSRDQIAQCFELMQRLIEYRYDKPLHHQLMKAADYSMLSPDVLVLIYHMAKVCQGGVLEIGSFLGASTVAAGLGARDSGVEKKFVSIEPGGRLKDHRLASRDIFKDLTKHVSRAGLLDRVTLINASSFDQTTIANVKERFGPGEVGLFIFDADANVRRDIDCYGDCLVDGCWMVIDDYISATDKAGPTREQVDELTAQGRLVPLGFYGWGTWIGRWVIQT
;
A
#
# COMPACT_ATOMS: atom_id res chain seq x y z
N LEU A 1 6.83 -5.33 24.06
CA LEU A 1 6.05 -4.46 23.21
C LEU A 1 6.27 -3.03 23.70
N ALA A 2 7.03 -2.23 22.94
CA ALA A 2 7.15 -0.82 23.22
C ALA A 2 5.72 -0.22 23.20
N LYS A 3 5.38 0.56 24.21
CA LYS A 3 4.15 1.37 24.17
C LYS A 3 4.37 2.38 23.06
N TYR A 4 3.48 2.41 22.06
CA TYR A 4 3.40 3.56 21.18
C TYR A 4 3.32 4.82 22.03
N PRO A 5 4.05 5.91 21.66
CA PRO A 5 3.82 7.20 22.28
C PRO A 5 2.32 7.50 22.19
N ASP A 6 1.74 8.06 23.24
CA ASP A 6 0.28 8.20 23.42
C ASP A 6 -0.43 8.61 22.13
N VAL A 7 -1.00 7.61 21.45
CA VAL A 7 -1.80 7.74 20.21
C VAL A 7 -3.18 8.22 20.62
N ASN A 8 -3.28 9.42 21.16
CA ASN A 8 -4.53 9.94 21.76
C ASN A 8 -4.87 11.35 21.30
N SER A 9 -4.35 11.80 20.15
CA SER A 9 -4.94 13.01 19.59
C SER A 9 -6.37 12.68 19.13
N ARG A 10 -7.30 13.59 19.38
CA ARG A 10 -8.69 13.46 18.92
C ARG A 10 -8.75 13.20 17.41
N ASP A 11 -7.81 13.76 16.65
CA ASP A 11 -7.71 13.61 15.20
C ASP A 11 -7.33 12.19 14.77
N GLN A 12 -6.42 11.53 15.48
CA GLN A 12 -6.07 10.13 15.22
C GLN A 12 -7.25 9.20 15.49
N ILE A 13 -7.94 9.41 16.61
CA ILE A 13 -9.14 8.64 16.95
C ILE A 13 -10.21 8.83 15.87
N ALA A 14 -10.46 10.06 15.43
CA ALA A 14 -11.42 10.35 14.36
C ALA A 14 -11.04 9.63 13.05
N GLN A 15 -9.78 9.64 12.66
CA GLN A 15 -9.30 8.92 11.48
C GLN A 15 -9.45 7.39 11.60
N CYS A 16 -9.20 6.83 12.78
CA CYS A 16 -9.45 5.40 13.05
C CYS A 16 -10.95 5.06 12.92
N PHE A 17 -11.84 5.88 13.44
CA PHE A 17 -13.28 5.69 13.26
C PHE A 17 -13.69 5.81 11.80
N GLU A 18 -13.13 6.73 11.03
CA GLU A 18 -13.38 6.84 9.60
C GLU A 18 -12.98 5.55 8.87
N LEU A 19 -11.78 5.00 9.12
CA LEU A 19 -11.36 3.73 8.53
C LEU A 19 -12.33 2.60 8.87
N MET A 20 -12.77 2.49 10.13
CA MET A 20 -13.74 1.48 10.54
C MET A 20 -15.11 1.68 9.86
N GLN A 21 -15.56 2.92 9.70
CA GLN A 21 -16.78 3.25 8.99
C GLN A 21 -16.70 2.79 7.53
N ARG A 22 -15.56 2.98 6.85
CA ARG A 22 -15.37 2.51 5.47
C ARG A 22 -15.48 0.99 5.34
N LEU A 23 -14.99 0.24 6.34
CA LEU A 23 -15.13 -1.23 6.37
C LEU A 23 -16.60 -1.68 6.50
N ILE A 24 -17.47 -0.83 6.99
CA ILE A 24 -18.92 -1.10 7.07
C ILE A 24 -19.61 -0.67 5.78
N GLU A 25 -19.40 0.55 5.34
CA GLU A 25 -20.11 1.18 4.22
C GLU A 25 -19.92 0.45 2.89
N TYR A 26 -18.72 -0.03 2.58
CA TYR A 26 -18.45 -0.71 1.31
C TYR A 26 -19.32 -1.94 1.09
N ARG A 27 -19.83 -2.57 2.17
CA ARG A 27 -20.66 -3.79 2.11
C ARG A 27 -22.02 -3.54 1.47
N TYR A 28 -22.44 -2.29 1.38
CA TYR A 28 -23.67 -1.90 0.69
C TYR A 28 -23.46 -1.66 -0.82
N ASP A 29 -22.21 -1.49 -1.25
CA ASP A 29 -21.84 -1.42 -2.66
C ASP A 29 -21.52 -2.81 -3.21
N LYS A 30 -22.58 -3.51 -3.71
CA LYS A 30 -22.44 -4.87 -4.20
C LYS A 30 -21.42 -5.02 -5.35
N PRO A 31 -21.39 -4.14 -6.36
CA PRO A 31 -20.38 -4.18 -7.42
C PRO A 31 -18.95 -4.05 -6.90
N LEU A 32 -18.70 -3.09 -6.01
CA LEU A 32 -17.39 -2.89 -5.39
C LEU A 32 -17.00 -4.09 -4.54
N HIS A 33 -17.92 -4.57 -3.67
CA HIS A 33 -17.68 -5.75 -2.86
C HIS A 33 -17.28 -6.95 -3.72
N HIS A 34 -18.00 -7.21 -4.83
CA HIS A 34 -17.67 -8.31 -5.72
C HIS A 34 -16.27 -8.16 -6.35
N GLN A 35 -15.92 -6.96 -6.79
CA GLN A 35 -14.59 -6.68 -7.38
C GLN A 35 -13.46 -6.88 -6.37
N LEU A 36 -13.60 -6.37 -5.14
CA LEU A 36 -12.59 -6.50 -4.10
C LEU A 36 -12.46 -7.95 -3.60
N MET A 37 -13.57 -8.67 -3.43
CA MET A 37 -13.51 -10.09 -3.04
C MET A 37 -12.87 -10.95 -4.14
N LYS A 38 -13.10 -10.64 -5.41
CA LYS A 38 -12.41 -11.29 -6.51
C LYS A 38 -10.91 -11.01 -6.52
N ALA A 39 -10.48 -9.81 -6.13
CA ALA A 39 -9.07 -9.49 -5.93
C ALA A 39 -8.49 -10.25 -4.72
N ALA A 40 -9.27 -10.43 -3.65
CA ALA A 40 -8.87 -11.19 -2.47
C ALA A 40 -8.56 -12.67 -2.76
N ASP A 41 -9.13 -13.27 -3.81
CA ASP A 41 -8.85 -14.64 -4.22
C ASP A 41 -7.36 -14.89 -4.55
N TYR A 42 -6.63 -13.85 -4.97
CA TYR A 42 -5.20 -13.92 -5.28
C TYR A 42 -4.36 -12.97 -4.41
N SER A 43 -4.84 -12.64 -3.22
CA SER A 43 -4.18 -11.74 -2.26
C SER A 43 -3.45 -12.50 -1.15
N MET A 44 -2.33 -11.95 -0.70
CA MET A 44 -1.72 -12.26 0.59
C MET A 44 -2.20 -11.30 1.70
N LEU A 45 -2.75 -10.14 1.34
CA LEU A 45 -3.41 -9.23 2.27
C LEU A 45 -4.82 -9.71 2.61
N SER A 46 -5.30 -9.34 3.79
CA SER A 46 -6.69 -9.62 4.16
C SER A 46 -7.68 -8.77 3.33
N PRO A 47 -8.92 -9.26 3.12
CA PRO A 47 -9.93 -8.50 2.40
C PRO A 47 -10.19 -7.11 2.99
N ASP A 48 -10.16 -6.96 4.30
CA ASP A 48 -10.37 -5.67 4.97
C ASP A 48 -9.28 -4.65 4.61
N VAL A 49 -8.03 -5.09 4.49
CA VAL A 49 -6.92 -4.23 4.04
C VAL A 49 -7.13 -3.78 2.60
N LEU A 50 -7.59 -4.66 1.70
CA LEU A 50 -7.90 -4.27 0.32
C LEU A 50 -9.02 -3.22 0.25
N VAL A 51 -10.05 -3.34 1.11
CA VAL A 51 -11.11 -2.32 1.23
C VAL A 51 -10.53 -0.98 1.67
N LEU A 52 -9.65 -0.98 2.66
CA LEU A 52 -9.00 0.25 3.15
C LEU A 52 -8.07 0.86 2.09
N ILE A 53 -7.28 0.05 1.37
CA ILE A 53 -6.45 0.50 0.25
C ILE A 53 -7.31 1.18 -0.82
N TYR A 54 -8.44 0.59 -1.20
CA TYR A 54 -9.39 1.21 -2.13
C TYR A 54 -9.82 2.60 -1.64
N HIS A 55 -10.26 2.71 -0.39
CA HIS A 55 -10.74 3.98 0.17
C HIS A 55 -9.62 5.01 0.26
N MET A 56 -8.45 4.64 0.73
CA MET A 56 -7.29 5.52 0.80
C MET A 56 -6.88 6.03 -0.60
N ALA A 57 -6.82 5.16 -1.59
CA ALA A 57 -6.53 5.54 -2.97
C ALA A 57 -7.60 6.48 -3.56
N LYS A 58 -8.87 6.30 -3.18
CA LYS A 58 -9.98 7.15 -3.61
C LYS A 58 -9.87 8.56 -3.04
N VAL A 59 -9.50 8.70 -1.75
CA VAL A 59 -9.55 9.99 -1.04
C VAL A 59 -8.19 10.68 -0.92
N CYS A 60 -7.06 9.99 -1.14
CA CYS A 60 -5.74 10.61 -1.00
C CYS A 60 -5.56 11.79 -1.95
N GLN A 61 -4.80 12.77 -1.49
CA GLN A 61 -4.31 13.84 -2.35
C GLN A 61 -3.01 13.37 -3.01
N GLY A 62 -2.93 13.49 -4.34
CA GLY A 62 -1.79 13.01 -5.11
C GLY A 62 -1.97 11.57 -5.64
N GLY A 63 -0.87 10.99 -6.05
CA GLY A 63 -0.85 9.67 -6.68
C GLY A 63 -0.63 8.51 -5.70
N VAL A 64 -0.43 7.32 -6.27
CA VAL A 64 -0.20 6.07 -5.54
C VAL A 64 1.16 5.50 -5.93
N LEU A 65 1.98 5.15 -4.95
CA LEU A 65 3.21 4.38 -5.13
C LEU A 65 3.11 3.08 -4.35
N GLU A 66 3.25 1.96 -5.05
CA GLU A 66 3.21 0.62 -4.48
C GLU A 66 4.53 -0.10 -4.71
N ILE A 67 5.06 -0.73 -3.67
CA ILE A 67 6.27 -1.53 -3.69
C ILE A 67 5.94 -2.94 -3.18
N GLY A 68 6.11 -3.93 -4.07
CA GLY A 68 5.72 -5.31 -3.83
C GLY A 68 4.24 -5.55 -4.13
N SER A 69 3.92 -5.69 -5.41
CA SER A 69 2.53 -5.90 -5.87
C SER A 69 2.11 -7.36 -5.89
N PHE A 70 3.07 -8.27 -5.89
CA PHE A 70 2.84 -9.71 -6.06
C PHE A 70 1.90 -10.02 -7.25
N LEU A 71 0.75 -10.63 -7.02
CA LEU A 71 -0.24 -10.93 -8.07
C LEU A 71 -1.21 -9.77 -8.35
N GLY A 72 -1.04 -8.62 -7.68
CA GLY A 72 -1.74 -7.38 -7.98
C GLY A 72 -3.08 -7.17 -7.28
N ALA A 73 -3.34 -7.82 -6.16
CA ALA A 73 -4.59 -7.61 -5.44
C ALA A 73 -4.70 -6.19 -4.85
N SER A 74 -3.65 -5.72 -4.18
CA SER A 74 -3.52 -4.34 -3.69
C SER A 74 -3.50 -3.33 -4.83
N THR A 75 -2.78 -3.65 -5.93
CA THR A 75 -2.76 -2.84 -7.16
C THR A 75 -4.17 -2.65 -7.74
N VAL A 76 -4.96 -3.73 -7.82
CA VAL A 76 -6.34 -3.66 -8.30
C VAL A 76 -7.20 -2.84 -7.34
N ALA A 77 -7.10 -3.07 -6.04
CA ALA A 77 -7.86 -2.32 -5.04
C ALA A 77 -7.55 -0.81 -5.11
N ALA A 78 -6.26 -0.43 -5.13
CA ALA A 78 -5.83 0.96 -5.25
C ALA A 78 -6.23 1.57 -6.60
N GLY A 79 -6.09 0.82 -7.70
CA GLY A 79 -6.47 1.27 -9.05
C GLY A 79 -7.97 1.54 -9.19
N LEU A 80 -8.81 0.69 -8.60
CA LEU A 80 -10.26 0.93 -8.51
C LEU A 80 -10.55 2.20 -7.71
N GLY A 81 -9.90 2.38 -6.56
CA GLY A 81 -10.03 3.60 -5.74
C GLY A 81 -9.60 4.86 -6.48
N ALA A 82 -8.43 4.82 -7.14
CA ALA A 82 -7.95 5.93 -7.95
C ALA A 82 -8.91 6.29 -9.10
N ARG A 83 -9.45 5.27 -9.80
CA ARG A 83 -10.48 5.46 -10.83
C ARG A 83 -11.73 6.15 -10.28
N ASP A 84 -12.22 5.67 -9.13
CA ASP A 84 -13.48 6.12 -8.53
C ASP A 84 -13.32 7.43 -7.73
N SER A 85 -12.11 7.99 -7.67
CA SER A 85 -11.85 9.31 -7.08
C SER A 85 -12.43 10.46 -7.88
N GLY A 86 -12.69 10.27 -9.18
CA GLY A 86 -13.16 11.28 -10.10
C GLY A 86 -12.07 12.26 -10.58
N VAL A 87 -10.81 12.08 -10.13
CA VAL A 87 -9.66 12.87 -10.58
C VAL A 87 -8.59 11.94 -11.18
N GLU A 88 -7.81 12.47 -12.11
CA GLU A 88 -6.69 11.70 -12.64
C GLU A 88 -5.58 11.58 -11.58
N LYS A 89 -5.13 10.36 -11.32
CA LYS A 89 -4.07 10.05 -10.37
C LYS A 89 -2.96 9.27 -11.05
N LYS A 90 -1.73 9.70 -10.86
CA LYS A 90 -0.55 8.90 -11.20
C LYS A 90 -0.52 7.67 -10.30
N PHE A 91 -0.30 6.50 -10.87
CA PHE A 91 -0.13 5.29 -10.10
C PHE A 91 1.06 4.49 -10.65
N VAL A 92 2.05 4.25 -9.80
CA VAL A 92 3.20 3.38 -10.09
C VAL A 92 3.18 2.20 -9.14
N SER A 93 3.31 1.00 -9.68
CA SER A 93 3.39 -0.26 -8.95
C SER A 93 4.64 -1.01 -9.39
N ILE A 94 5.51 -1.36 -8.42
CA ILE A 94 6.82 -1.94 -8.64
C ILE A 94 6.82 -3.39 -8.14
N GLU A 95 7.19 -4.33 -9.03
CA GLU A 95 7.25 -5.75 -8.71
C GLU A 95 8.43 -6.39 -9.46
N PRO A 96 9.42 -6.95 -8.76
CA PRO A 96 10.55 -7.61 -9.42
C PRO A 96 10.17 -8.90 -10.16
N GLY A 97 8.99 -9.44 -9.90
CA GLY A 97 8.54 -10.68 -10.53
C GLY A 97 9.11 -11.93 -9.86
N GLY A 98 9.35 -12.95 -10.66
CA GLY A 98 9.87 -14.23 -10.18
C GLY A 98 8.83 -15.33 -10.21
N ARG A 99 9.04 -16.36 -9.37
CA ARG A 99 8.18 -17.55 -9.27
C ARG A 99 7.87 -17.87 -7.81
N LEU A 100 6.64 -18.26 -7.56
CA LEU A 100 6.24 -18.82 -6.27
C LEU A 100 5.74 -20.25 -6.50
N LYS A 101 6.36 -21.21 -5.80
CA LYS A 101 5.98 -22.63 -5.82
C LYS A 101 5.43 -23.02 -4.46
N ASP A 102 4.77 -24.15 -4.40
CA ASP A 102 4.34 -24.80 -3.14
C ASP A 102 3.49 -23.88 -2.22
N HIS A 103 2.69 -23.03 -2.84
CA HIS A 103 1.79 -22.11 -2.16
C HIS A 103 0.41 -22.10 -2.83
N ARG A 104 -0.66 -21.79 -2.06
CA ARG A 104 -2.02 -21.67 -2.61
C ARG A 104 -2.14 -20.66 -3.76
N LEU A 105 -1.26 -19.65 -3.76
CA LEU A 105 -1.14 -18.62 -4.79
C LEU A 105 0.09 -18.85 -5.66
N ALA A 106 0.38 -20.10 -6.02
CA ALA A 106 1.51 -20.42 -6.86
C ALA A 106 1.45 -19.69 -8.22
N SER A 107 2.59 -19.14 -8.64
CA SER A 107 2.75 -18.49 -9.95
C SER A 107 4.06 -18.90 -10.60
N ARG A 108 4.01 -19.13 -11.90
CA ARG A 108 5.21 -19.40 -12.72
C ARG A 108 5.89 -18.12 -13.19
N ASP A 109 5.17 -17.00 -13.18
CA ASP A 109 5.63 -15.69 -13.60
C ASP A 109 4.73 -14.65 -12.93
N ILE A 110 5.19 -14.13 -11.77
CA ILE A 110 4.44 -13.22 -10.92
C ILE A 110 4.08 -11.93 -11.69
N PHE A 111 5.03 -11.33 -12.42
CA PHE A 111 4.78 -10.09 -13.13
C PHE A 111 3.77 -10.25 -14.28
N LYS A 112 3.79 -11.38 -14.95
CA LYS A 112 2.80 -11.71 -15.99
C LYS A 112 1.40 -11.89 -15.40
N ASP A 113 1.30 -12.57 -14.27
CA ASP A 113 0.00 -12.77 -13.60
C ASP A 113 -0.52 -11.45 -13.01
N LEU A 114 0.34 -10.61 -12.42
CA LEU A 114 0.03 -9.22 -12.04
C LEU A 114 -0.57 -8.44 -13.21
N THR A 115 0.15 -8.38 -14.34
CA THR A 115 -0.30 -7.69 -15.56
C THR A 115 -1.68 -8.17 -16.02
N LYS A 116 -1.90 -9.49 -15.99
CA LYS A 116 -3.16 -10.11 -16.37
C LYS A 116 -4.32 -9.71 -15.42
N HIS A 117 -4.07 -9.66 -14.10
CA HIS A 117 -5.10 -9.26 -13.13
C HIS A 117 -5.46 -7.78 -13.27
N VAL A 118 -4.47 -6.89 -13.40
CA VAL A 118 -4.67 -5.46 -13.65
C VAL A 118 -5.42 -5.23 -14.97
N SER A 119 -5.06 -5.98 -16.04
CA SER A 119 -5.76 -5.95 -17.33
C SER A 119 -7.24 -6.37 -17.22
N ARG A 120 -7.50 -7.47 -16.51
CA ARG A 120 -8.87 -7.95 -16.29
C ARG A 120 -9.75 -7.01 -15.47
N ALA A 121 -9.13 -6.21 -14.62
CA ALA A 121 -9.80 -5.15 -13.88
C ALA A 121 -10.02 -3.87 -14.71
N GLY A 122 -9.51 -3.80 -15.96
CA GLY A 122 -9.60 -2.63 -16.83
C GLY A 122 -8.77 -1.45 -16.35
N LEU A 123 -7.58 -1.72 -15.78
CA LEU A 123 -6.75 -0.70 -15.12
C LEU A 123 -5.37 -0.50 -15.76
N LEU A 124 -5.03 -1.20 -16.87
CA LEU A 124 -3.70 -1.10 -17.48
C LEU A 124 -3.35 0.31 -17.99
N ASP A 125 -4.34 1.08 -18.36
CA ASP A 125 -4.18 2.47 -18.81
C ASP A 125 -3.98 3.46 -17.65
N ARG A 126 -4.20 3.01 -16.42
CA ARG A 126 -4.14 3.83 -15.21
C ARG A 126 -2.98 3.51 -14.29
N VAL A 127 -2.39 2.32 -14.44
CA VAL A 127 -1.30 1.84 -13.57
C VAL A 127 -0.04 1.62 -14.39
N THR A 128 1.03 2.29 -14.03
CA THR A 128 2.35 2.00 -14.57
C THR A 128 2.96 0.85 -13.79
N LEU A 129 3.05 -0.32 -14.43
CA LEU A 129 3.71 -1.49 -13.86
C LEU A 129 5.21 -1.46 -14.19
N ILE A 130 6.08 -1.58 -13.19
CA ILE A 130 7.54 -1.63 -13.34
C ILE A 130 8.03 -3.00 -12.89
N ASN A 131 8.63 -3.76 -13.82
CA ASN A 131 9.24 -5.06 -13.52
C ASN A 131 10.71 -4.89 -13.14
N ALA A 132 10.96 -4.50 -11.90
CA ALA A 132 12.30 -4.26 -11.37
C ALA A 132 12.29 -4.23 -9.84
N SER A 133 13.47 -4.21 -9.21
CA SER A 133 13.60 -3.90 -7.79
C SER A 133 13.38 -2.42 -7.52
N SER A 134 12.70 -2.08 -6.41
CA SER A 134 12.40 -0.70 -6.02
C SER A 134 13.65 0.15 -5.75
N PHE A 135 14.73 -0.49 -5.34
CA PHE A 135 16.01 0.15 -5.01
C PHE A 135 17.01 0.19 -6.15
N ASP A 136 16.67 -0.27 -7.35
CA ASP A 136 17.50 -0.10 -8.53
C ASP A 136 17.53 1.39 -8.93
N GLN A 137 18.72 1.92 -9.20
CA GLN A 137 18.91 3.36 -9.51
C GLN A 137 18.04 3.82 -10.69
N THR A 138 17.89 2.97 -11.71
CA THR A 138 17.03 3.26 -12.86
C THR A 138 15.56 3.32 -12.46
N THR A 139 15.10 2.41 -11.57
CA THR A 139 13.73 2.41 -11.06
C THR A 139 13.47 3.66 -10.23
N ILE A 140 14.39 4.02 -9.33
CA ILE A 140 14.28 5.24 -8.52
C ILE A 140 14.18 6.48 -9.42
N ALA A 141 15.04 6.60 -10.42
CA ALA A 141 15.02 7.72 -11.36
C ALA A 141 13.68 7.80 -12.12
N ASN A 142 13.18 6.67 -12.64
CA ASN A 142 11.91 6.61 -13.36
C ASN A 142 10.71 6.97 -12.47
N VAL A 143 10.70 6.58 -11.20
CA VAL A 143 9.63 6.93 -10.26
C VAL A 143 9.70 8.42 -9.94
N LYS A 144 10.90 8.98 -9.68
CA LYS A 144 11.09 10.41 -9.38
C LYS A 144 10.82 11.32 -10.59
N GLU A 145 10.98 10.83 -11.80
CA GLU A 145 10.56 11.55 -13.01
C GLU A 145 9.02 11.63 -13.12
N ARG A 146 8.33 10.57 -12.69
CA ARG A 146 6.86 10.51 -12.71
C ARG A 146 6.22 11.26 -11.56
N PHE A 147 6.81 11.17 -10.37
CA PHE A 147 6.37 11.87 -9.17
C PHE A 147 7.38 12.94 -8.79
N GLY A 148 6.95 14.17 -8.86
CA GLY A 148 7.68 15.28 -8.25
C GLY A 148 7.66 15.20 -6.72
N PRO A 149 8.39 16.10 -6.03
CA PRO A 149 8.34 16.20 -4.58
C PRO A 149 6.91 16.44 -4.08
N GLY A 150 6.48 15.66 -3.09
CA GLY A 150 5.16 15.81 -2.48
C GLY A 150 3.98 15.48 -3.41
N GLU A 151 4.11 14.53 -4.34
CA GLU A 151 3.02 14.13 -5.23
C GLU A 151 2.42 12.74 -4.92
N VAL A 152 2.97 11.98 -3.97
CA VAL A 152 2.45 10.67 -3.57
C VAL A 152 1.59 10.82 -2.32
N GLY A 153 0.31 10.50 -2.42
CA GLY A 153 -0.66 10.58 -1.32
C GLY A 153 -1.03 9.23 -0.70
N LEU A 154 -0.63 8.12 -1.34
CA LEU A 154 -0.73 6.77 -0.81
C LEU A 154 0.53 5.98 -1.14
N PHE A 155 1.20 5.47 -0.12
CA PHE A 155 2.35 4.59 -0.22
C PHE A 155 1.99 3.21 0.34
N ILE A 156 2.14 2.17 -0.49
CA ILE A 156 1.89 0.78 -0.13
C ILE A 156 3.21 0.04 -0.17
N PHE A 157 3.56 -0.64 0.92
CA PHE A 157 4.77 -1.44 1.04
C PHE A 157 4.41 -2.86 1.50
N ASP A 158 4.66 -3.83 0.63
CA ASP A 158 4.51 -5.27 0.88
C ASP A 158 5.64 -6.02 0.14
N ALA A 159 6.89 -5.78 0.53
CA ALA A 159 8.07 -6.28 -0.18
C ALA A 159 9.00 -7.12 0.72
N ASP A 160 10.26 -6.73 0.86
CA ASP A 160 11.34 -7.52 1.46
C ASP A 160 11.66 -7.15 2.93
N ALA A 161 10.77 -6.50 3.64
CA ALA A 161 10.93 -6.02 5.01
C ALA A 161 11.93 -4.85 5.20
N ASN A 162 12.44 -4.24 4.15
CA ASN A 162 13.36 -3.10 4.25
C ASN A 162 12.64 -1.77 3.95
N VAL A 163 11.66 -1.46 4.80
CA VAL A 163 10.80 -0.26 4.71
C VAL A 163 11.65 1.02 4.67
N ARG A 164 12.70 1.08 5.51
CA ARG A 164 13.58 2.25 5.64
C ARG A 164 14.27 2.59 4.33
N ARG A 165 14.84 1.57 3.66
CA ARG A 165 15.50 1.75 2.37
C ARG A 165 14.57 2.39 1.34
N ASP A 166 13.34 1.91 1.24
CA ASP A 166 12.40 2.43 0.25
C ASP A 166 11.86 3.82 0.63
N ILE A 167 11.68 4.09 1.91
CA ILE A 167 11.40 5.46 2.39
C ILE A 167 12.57 6.41 2.11
N ASP A 168 13.80 5.98 2.26
CA ASP A 168 14.97 6.80 1.93
C ASP A 168 15.09 7.06 0.41
N CYS A 169 14.61 6.12 -0.42
CA CYS A 169 14.55 6.30 -1.87
C CYS A 169 13.44 7.26 -2.32
N TYR A 170 12.25 7.21 -1.69
CA TYR A 170 11.02 7.82 -2.22
C TYR A 170 10.35 8.81 -1.26
N GLY A 171 10.88 9.01 -0.06
CA GLY A 171 10.25 9.84 0.97
C GLY A 171 10.06 11.30 0.57
N ASP A 172 10.90 11.82 -0.32
CA ASP A 172 10.77 13.16 -0.90
C ASP A 172 9.55 13.29 -1.86
N CYS A 173 9.09 12.17 -2.42
CA CYS A 173 7.88 12.15 -3.23
C CYS A 173 6.58 12.17 -2.40
N LEU A 174 6.63 11.84 -1.10
CA LEU A 174 5.44 11.72 -0.25
C LEU A 174 4.93 13.10 0.19
N VAL A 175 3.61 13.30 0.10
CA VAL A 175 2.98 14.49 0.70
C VAL A 175 3.02 14.40 2.23
N ASP A 176 2.97 15.54 2.91
CA ASP A 176 2.65 15.53 4.34
C ASP A 176 1.25 14.94 4.57
N GLY A 177 1.12 14.03 5.52
CA GLY A 177 -0.10 13.26 5.74
C GLY A 177 -0.34 12.15 4.69
N CYS A 178 0.66 11.74 3.89
CA CYS A 178 0.53 10.59 2.99
C CYS A 178 0.06 9.35 3.74
N TRP A 179 -0.90 8.64 3.18
CA TRP A 179 -1.32 7.35 3.71
C TRP A 179 -0.21 6.33 3.54
N MET A 180 0.10 5.62 4.63
CA MET A 180 1.10 4.56 4.66
C MET A 180 0.41 3.23 4.97
N VAL A 181 0.58 2.25 4.10
CA VAL A 181 0.15 0.86 4.30
C VAL A 181 1.39 0.00 4.26
N ILE A 182 1.75 -0.63 5.38
CA ILE A 182 2.96 -1.44 5.52
C ILE A 182 2.54 -2.82 6.01
N ASP A 183 2.73 -3.83 5.15
CA ASP A 183 2.41 -5.21 5.51
C ASP A 183 3.54 -5.87 6.32
N ASP A 184 3.30 -7.09 6.77
CA ASP A 184 4.22 -7.89 7.58
C ASP A 184 4.65 -7.25 8.93
N TYR A 185 3.95 -6.24 9.44
CA TYR A 185 4.27 -5.69 10.77
C TYR A 185 3.99 -6.71 11.89
N ILE A 186 2.87 -7.46 11.80
CA ILE A 186 2.56 -8.60 12.65
C ILE A 186 2.35 -9.80 11.74
N SER A 187 3.34 -10.64 11.58
CA SER A 187 3.22 -11.87 10.80
C SER A 187 4.04 -12.99 11.43
N ALA A 188 3.82 -14.22 10.97
CA ALA A 188 4.64 -15.38 11.36
C ALA A 188 5.88 -15.55 10.47
N THR A 189 6.12 -14.61 9.55
CA THR A 189 7.27 -14.65 8.63
C THR A 189 8.50 -14.00 9.26
N ASP A 190 9.68 -14.32 8.73
CA ASP A 190 10.94 -13.69 9.14
C ASP A 190 10.99 -12.17 8.83
N LYS A 191 10.08 -11.69 8.00
CA LYS A 191 9.94 -10.26 7.67
C LYS A 191 9.39 -9.42 8.83
N ALA A 192 8.57 -10.01 9.71
CA ALA A 192 7.86 -9.26 10.75
C ALA A 192 8.78 -8.54 11.74
N GLY A 193 9.86 -9.16 12.13
CA GLY A 193 10.84 -8.57 13.05
C GLY A 193 11.44 -7.27 12.48
N PRO A 194 12.14 -7.36 11.34
CA PRO A 194 12.76 -6.19 10.70
C PRO A 194 11.75 -5.10 10.29
N THR A 195 10.58 -5.46 9.77
CA THR A 195 9.54 -4.50 9.39
C THR A 195 9.07 -3.71 10.62
N ARG A 196 8.74 -4.41 11.70
CA ARG A 196 8.28 -3.78 12.94
C ARG A 196 9.33 -2.85 13.54
N GLU A 197 10.59 -3.30 13.64
CA GLU A 197 11.69 -2.48 14.16
C GLU A 197 11.81 -1.16 13.42
N GLN A 198 11.82 -1.18 12.09
CA GLN A 198 11.94 0.03 11.28
C GLN A 198 10.71 0.94 11.39
N VAL A 199 9.49 0.39 11.41
CA VAL A 199 8.26 1.17 11.59
C VAL A 199 8.21 1.80 12.98
N ASP A 200 8.60 1.07 14.03
CA ASP A 200 8.64 1.57 15.41
C ASP A 200 9.68 2.69 15.56
N GLU A 201 10.86 2.56 14.93
CA GLU A 201 11.89 3.61 14.90
C GLU A 201 11.38 4.88 14.20
N LEU A 202 10.75 4.75 13.03
CA LEU A 202 10.18 5.88 12.29
C LEU A 202 9.04 6.55 13.07
N THR A 203 8.25 5.75 13.80
CA THR A 203 7.21 6.26 14.69
C THR A 203 7.82 7.01 15.88
N ALA A 204 8.85 6.45 16.52
CA ALA A 204 9.56 7.12 17.62
C ALA A 204 10.24 8.43 17.18
N GLN A 205 10.67 8.52 15.91
CA GLN A 205 11.19 9.73 15.29
C GLN A 205 10.11 10.76 14.92
N GLY A 206 8.82 10.44 15.09
CA GLY A 206 7.69 11.29 14.70
C GLY A 206 7.47 11.39 13.18
N ARG A 207 8.11 10.53 12.39
CA ARG A 207 7.93 10.48 10.91
C ARG A 207 6.71 9.67 10.49
N LEU A 208 6.28 8.74 11.34
CA LEU A 208 5.06 7.94 11.14
C LEU A 208 4.10 8.16 12.32
N VAL A 209 2.82 8.35 12.00
CA VAL A 209 1.72 8.42 12.96
C VAL A 209 0.83 7.20 12.78
N PRO A 210 0.77 6.27 13.75
CA PRO A 210 0.01 5.04 13.63
C PRO A 210 -1.50 5.31 13.69
N LEU A 211 -2.28 4.62 12.85
CA LEU A 211 -3.74 4.58 12.89
C LEU A 211 -4.28 3.18 13.22
N GLY A 212 -3.40 2.20 13.36
CA GLY A 212 -3.74 0.87 13.84
C GLY A 212 -3.25 -0.27 12.97
N PHE A 213 -3.64 -1.47 13.40
CA PHE A 213 -3.35 -2.75 12.73
C PHE A 213 -4.64 -3.31 12.17
N TYR A 214 -4.58 -3.79 10.93
CA TYR A 214 -5.74 -4.26 10.21
C TYR A 214 -5.45 -5.63 9.60
N GLY A 215 -6.52 -6.39 9.35
CA GLY A 215 -6.39 -7.71 8.77
C GLY A 215 -5.54 -8.65 9.61
N TRP A 216 -4.53 -9.24 8.99
CA TRP A 216 -3.64 -10.23 9.62
C TRP A 216 -2.38 -9.62 10.21
N GLY A 217 -2.22 -8.31 10.14
CA GLY A 217 -1.09 -7.60 10.75
C GLY A 217 -0.48 -6.49 9.90
N THR A 218 -1.25 -5.95 8.97
CA THR A 218 -0.87 -4.77 8.19
C THR A 218 -0.96 -3.52 9.07
N TRP A 219 0.12 -2.76 9.14
CA TRP A 219 0.16 -1.46 9.80
C TRP A 219 -0.36 -0.37 8.85
N ILE A 220 -1.23 0.49 9.35
CA ILE A 220 -1.75 1.65 8.62
C ILE A 220 -1.50 2.91 9.43
N GLY A 221 -1.05 3.97 8.77
CA GLY A 221 -0.78 5.25 9.40
C GLY A 221 -0.58 6.38 8.42
N ARG A 222 0.08 7.44 8.89
CA ARG A 222 0.38 8.65 8.14
C ARG A 222 1.87 8.96 8.15
N TRP A 223 2.37 9.46 7.03
CA TRP A 223 3.67 10.08 6.92
C TRP A 223 3.63 11.53 7.41
N VAL A 224 4.67 11.95 8.10
CA VAL A 224 4.85 13.33 8.57
C VAL A 224 6.18 13.87 8.08
N ILE A 225 6.13 15.00 7.40
CA ILE A 225 7.32 15.74 7.01
C ILE A 225 7.80 16.54 8.24
N GLN A 226 9.03 16.26 8.68
CA GLN A 226 9.64 17.06 9.74
C GLN A 226 10.12 18.39 9.16
N THR A 227 9.56 19.49 9.65
CA THR A 227 9.96 20.86 9.31
C THR A 227 11.13 21.33 10.16
#